data_cad86cdf9bfdf0533324c18a88e562ed
#
_entry.id   cad86cdf9bfdf0533324c18a88e562ed
#
_cell.length_a   1.000
_cell.length_b   1.000
_cell.length_c   1.000
_cell.angle_alpha   90.00
_cell.angle_beta   90.00
_cell.angle_gamma   90.00
#
_symmetry.space_group_name_H-M   'P 1'
#
loop_
_entity.id
_entity.type
_entity.pdbx_description
1 polymer ?
#
loop_
_entity_poly.entity_id
_entity_poly.type
_entity_poly.pdbx_seq_one_letter_code
_entity_poly.pdbx_strand_id
1 'polypeptide(L)'
;MVYCYFDNNLEDVFNCEYEVTNDELRIDVDFSDNSANIFQESFHSGDKLVHAKTITIIDNDAKTYIKTFYAFENKFQTFFGAPFVRTQKSYVAKIYFSANSATELQKLDSNVELDNLMFFHECLDLYCINKSRHIDNDDEYKQIQITLIREENNDVFLAVRRNNIQTAFISCHWKMLPKKNRITIDYKNILKLKFKKRIPLSLICKYHDLMSCMFNLYSPTNTPLYDIEFTYQDTTYKFHHRHLLYKPSFKLSTNKKLDIDLDKFIESYLNNISIKHIETNLLNPFREKGKTFAEDTFLINYRFIECNLKKDNKCWLESILKENRKLINSLGINYNTKLHFFMETLRNHYAHEGYYIENHRLPIRKGNGKKKVVTDKIIIGFSRITKALAYKVMLNKILSLDVSDTNIMQLI
;
A
#
# COMPACT_ATOMS: atom_id res chain seq x y z
N MET A 1 0.29 5.13 -33.09
CA MET A 1 1.64 5.74 -33.01
C MET A 1 1.82 6.27 -31.60
N VAL A 2 2.90 5.86 -30.95
CA VAL A 2 3.24 6.26 -29.58
C VAL A 2 4.39 7.25 -29.64
N TYR A 3 4.23 8.36 -28.95
CA TYR A 3 5.26 9.37 -28.84
C TYR A 3 5.34 9.97 -27.44
N CYS A 4 6.48 10.54 -27.10
CA CYS A 4 6.71 11.21 -25.83
C CYS A 4 7.41 12.55 -26.02
N TYR A 5 7.34 13.39 -25.00
CA TYR A 5 8.11 14.61 -24.88
C TYR A 5 8.59 14.81 -23.44
N PHE A 6 9.67 15.58 -23.28
CA PHE A 6 10.32 15.81 -22.00
C PHE A 6 9.98 17.20 -21.46
N ASP A 7 9.90 17.31 -20.14
CA ASP A 7 9.80 18.59 -19.40
C ASP A 7 8.74 19.58 -19.93
N ASN A 8 7.61 19.06 -20.45
CA ASN A 8 6.54 19.81 -21.09
C ASN A 8 6.95 20.57 -22.38
N ASN A 9 8.08 20.25 -22.97
CA ASN A 9 8.50 20.81 -24.26
C ASN A 9 7.79 20.08 -25.41
N LEU A 10 6.73 20.70 -25.97
CA LEU A 10 5.93 20.12 -27.04
C LEU A 10 6.60 20.24 -28.42
N GLU A 11 7.69 20.99 -28.52
CA GLU A 11 8.41 21.16 -29.79
C GLU A 11 9.31 19.95 -30.09
N ASP A 12 9.81 19.30 -29.04
CA ASP A 12 10.68 18.12 -29.13
C ASP A 12 9.89 16.84 -28.86
N VAL A 13 9.30 16.26 -29.88
CA VAL A 13 8.52 15.02 -29.81
C VAL A 13 9.37 13.87 -30.33
N PHE A 14 9.40 12.79 -29.56
CA PHE A 14 10.19 11.59 -29.82
C PHE A 14 9.31 10.37 -29.99
N ASN A 15 9.66 9.47 -30.90
CA ASN A 15 9.06 8.15 -30.94
C ASN A 15 9.47 7.36 -29.71
N CYS A 16 8.54 6.66 -29.11
CA CYS A 16 8.83 5.83 -27.94
C CYS A 16 8.02 4.54 -27.95
N GLU A 17 8.53 3.57 -27.23
CA GLU A 17 7.81 2.38 -26.79
C GLU A 17 7.68 2.44 -25.27
N TYR A 18 6.58 1.91 -24.72
CA TYR A 18 6.43 1.84 -23.28
C TYR A 18 5.83 0.50 -22.86
N GLU A 19 6.24 0.04 -21.70
CA GLU A 19 5.72 -1.16 -21.07
C GLU A 19 5.36 -0.85 -19.62
N VAL A 20 4.15 -1.20 -19.23
CA VAL A 20 3.71 -1.15 -17.83
C VAL A 20 3.86 -2.53 -17.24
N THR A 21 4.82 -2.69 -16.34
CA THR A 21 5.02 -3.92 -15.57
C THR A 21 4.38 -3.80 -14.18
N ASN A 22 4.38 -4.89 -13.40
CA ASN A 22 3.88 -4.87 -12.02
C ASN A 22 4.66 -3.94 -11.10
N ASP A 23 5.90 -3.62 -11.46
CA ASP A 23 6.81 -2.87 -10.59
C ASP A 23 7.12 -1.46 -11.09
N GLU A 24 7.00 -1.21 -12.39
CA GLU A 24 7.47 0.03 -12.99
C GLU A 24 6.88 0.28 -14.39
N LEU A 25 6.90 1.55 -14.79
CA LEU A 25 6.72 1.99 -16.17
C LEU A 25 8.10 2.08 -16.81
N ARG A 26 8.32 1.31 -17.89
CA ARG A 26 9.51 1.39 -18.74
C ARG A 26 9.19 2.18 -19.98
N ILE A 27 10.12 3.03 -20.40
CA ILE A 27 9.95 3.92 -21.56
C ILE A 27 11.24 3.86 -22.37
N ASP A 28 11.16 3.37 -23.58
CA ASP A 28 12.28 3.33 -24.54
C ASP A 28 12.08 4.42 -25.57
N VAL A 29 12.96 5.41 -25.59
CA VAL A 29 12.87 6.60 -26.43
C VAL A 29 13.90 6.55 -27.53
N ASP A 30 13.47 6.77 -28.76
CA ASP A 30 14.31 6.84 -29.94
C ASP A 30 14.68 8.30 -30.27
N PHE A 31 15.98 8.60 -30.22
CA PHE A 31 16.55 9.92 -30.49
C PHE A 31 17.19 10.04 -31.88
N SER A 32 16.86 9.17 -32.80
CA SER A 32 17.54 9.07 -34.12
C SER A 32 17.49 10.36 -34.93
N ASP A 33 16.40 11.14 -34.80
CA ASP A 33 16.17 12.32 -35.62
C ASP A 33 16.73 13.62 -35.01
N ASN A 34 17.06 13.64 -33.70
CA ASN A 34 17.48 14.86 -32.97
C ASN A 34 18.86 14.69 -32.29
N SER A 35 19.73 13.84 -32.80
CA SER A 35 20.93 13.35 -32.13
C SER A 35 22.03 14.40 -31.87
N ALA A 36 22.06 15.53 -32.58
CA ALA A 36 23.15 16.49 -32.50
C ALA A 36 23.24 17.26 -31.16
N ASN A 37 22.09 17.57 -30.53
CA ASN A 37 22.05 18.36 -29.29
C ASN A 37 22.19 17.49 -28.02
N ILE A 38 21.83 16.23 -28.09
CA ILE A 38 21.80 15.32 -26.92
C ILE A 38 23.20 14.82 -26.59
N PHE A 39 24.08 14.70 -27.57
CA PHE A 39 25.49 14.30 -27.37
C PHE A 39 26.27 15.30 -26.50
N GLN A 40 25.96 16.60 -26.55
CA GLN A 40 26.68 17.61 -25.77
C GLN A 40 26.35 17.56 -24.26
N GLU A 41 25.12 17.28 -23.87
CA GLU A 41 24.76 17.19 -22.46
C GLU A 41 25.28 15.92 -21.77
N SER A 42 25.43 14.82 -22.52
CA SER A 42 25.84 13.53 -21.94
C SER A 42 27.35 13.44 -21.62
N PHE A 43 28.19 14.23 -22.30
CA PHE A 43 29.65 14.18 -22.15
C PHE A 43 30.22 15.17 -21.10
N HIS A 44 29.44 16.13 -20.60
CA HIS A 44 29.91 17.15 -19.69
C HIS A 44 29.59 16.92 -18.21
N SER A 45 28.81 15.92 -17.85
CA SER A 45 28.50 15.65 -16.45
C SER A 45 29.33 14.50 -15.89
N GLY A 46 30.56 14.82 -15.47
CA GLY A 46 31.38 13.92 -14.63
C GLY A 46 30.80 13.66 -13.23
N ASP A 47 29.78 14.40 -12.83
CA ASP A 47 29.02 14.18 -11.61
C ASP A 47 27.69 13.48 -11.92
N LYS A 48 27.59 12.22 -11.53
CA LYS A 48 26.38 11.37 -11.64
C LYS A 48 25.29 11.82 -10.65
N LEU A 49 24.81 13.03 -10.75
CA LEU A 49 23.51 13.38 -10.22
C LEU A 49 22.47 12.90 -11.24
N VAL A 50 21.88 11.76 -10.96
CA VAL A 50 20.77 11.21 -11.74
C VAL A 50 19.58 12.13 -11.55
N HIS A 51 19.42 13.10 -12.44
CA HIS A 51 18.24 13.99 -12.43
C HIS A 51 17.03 13.23 -12.92
N ALA A 52 15.98 13.24 -12.11
CA ALA A 52 14.69 12.73 -12.52
C ALA A 52 14.14 13.62 -13.65
N LYS A 53 13.63 12.98 -14.72
CA LYS A 53 13.01 13.67 -15.87
C LYS A 53 11.50 13.60 -15.78
N THR A 54 10.84 14.64 -16.24
CA THR A 54 9.42 14.61 -16.53
C THR A 54 9.23 14.07 -17.95
N ILE A 55 8.47 12.98 -18.10
CA ILE A 55 8.15 12.40 -19.41
C ILE A 55 6.64 12.30 -19.53
N THR A 56 6.12 12.79 -20.66
CA THR A 56 4.72 12.60 -21.02
C THR A 56 4.63 11.70 -22.26
N ILE A 57 3.82 10.66 -22.19
CA ILE A 57 3.60 9.66 -23.23
C ILE A 57 2.18 9.83 -23.75
N ILE A 58 2.04 9.82 -25.07
CA ILE A 58 0.77 9.89 -25.78
C ILE A 58 0.67 8.69 -26.72
N ASP A 59 -0.26 7.80 -26.42
CA ASP A 59 -0.63 6.67 -27.27
C ASP A 59 -2.05 6.88 -27.79
N ASN A 60 -2.14 7.39 -29.03
CA ASN A 60 -3.43 7.67 -29.64
C ASN A 60 -4.20 6.42 -30.03
N ASP A 61 -3.51 5.32 -30.35
CA ASP A 61 -4.14 4.08 -30.77
C ASP A 61 -4.79 3.37 -29.57
N ALA A 62 -4.08 3.30 -28.43
CA ALA A 62 -4.62 2.76 -27.20
C ALA A 62 -5.43 3.78 -26.38
N LYS A 63 -5.50 5.05 -26.79
CA LYS A 63 -6.10 6.17 -26.03
C LYS A 63 -5.54 6.24 -24.60
N THR A 64 -4.24 6.06 -24.49
CA THR A 64 -3.52 6.05 -23.20
C THR A 64 -2.64 7.29 -23.12
N TYR A 65 -2.82 8.05 -22.04
CA TYR A 65 -2.11 9.30 -21.79
C TYR A 65 -1.48 9.23 -20.42
N ILE A 66 -0.13 9.23 -20.37
CA ILE A 66 0.65 9.00 -19.16
C ILE A 66 1.65 10.13 -18.94
N LYS A 67 1.82 10.55 -17.68
CA LYS A 67 2.84 11.52 -17.26
C LYS A 67 3.56 11.03 -16.02
N THR A 68 4.88 11.14 -16.02
CA THR A 68 5.68 10.93 -14.81
C THR A 68 6.63 12.12 -14.60
N PHE A 69 6.82 12.49 -13.34
CA PHE A 69 7.79 13.52 -12.93
C PHE A 69 9.09 12.92 -12.41
N TYR A 70 9.18 11.58 -12.34
CA TYR A 70 10.24 10.85 -11.65
C TYR A 70 10.76 9.70 -12.50
N ALA A 71 11.02 9.96 -13.80
CA ALA A 71 11.68 8.99 -14.67
C ALA A 71 13.19 9.09 -14.51
N PHE A 72 13.84 7.97 -14.31
CA PHE A 72 15.30 7.84 -14.20
C PHE A 72 15.84 7.09 -15.40
N GLU A 73 16.92 7.59 -15.99
CA GLU A 73 17.63 6.90 -17.06
C GLU A 73 18.22 5.58 -16.52
N ASN A 74 17.82 4.48 -17.12
CA ASN A 74 18.24 3.14 -16.72
C ASN A 74 19.30 2.58 -17.67
N LYS A 75 19.18 2.86 -18.98
CA LYS A 75 20.03 2.29 -20.01
C LYS A 75 20.19 3.25 -21.20
N PHE A 76 21.40 3.28 -21.73
CA PHE A 76 21.74 4.04 -22.93
C PHE A 76 22.36 3.09 -23.94
N GLN A 77 21.91 3.10 -25.19
CA GLN A 77 22.45 2.30 -26.29
C GLN A 77 22.59 3.16 -27.54
N THR A 78 23.75 3.08 -28.17
CA THR A 78 24.00 3.71 -29.47
C THR A 78 24.27 2.64 -30.49
N PHE A 79 23.52 2.64 -31.57
CA PHE A 79 23.69 1.73 -32.69
C PHE A 79 24.38 2.48 -33.83
N PHE A 80 25.57 2.02 -34.22
CA PHE A 80 26.30 2.57 -35.35
C PHE A 80 26.02 1.73 -36.59
N GLY A 81 25.29 2.30 -37.54
CA GLY A 81 25.05 1.70 -38.85
C GLY A 81 25.03 2.80 -39.92
N ALA A 82 25.85 2.66 -41.00
CA ALA A 82 25.81 3.66 -42.07
C ALA A 82 24.44 3.62 -42.80
N PRO A 83 23.79 4.76 -43.07
CA PRO A 83 24.27 6.13 -42.86
C PRO A 83 23.78 6.81 -41.56
N PHE A 84 23.13 6.11 -40.63
CA PHE A 84 22.48 6.70 -39.44
C PHE A 84 23.07 6.20 -38.14
N VAL A 85 23.22 7.13 -37.20
CA VAL A 85 23.47 6.81 -35.79
C VAL A 85 22.13 6.81 -35.09
N ARG A 86 21.70 5.65 -34.58
CA ARG A 86 20.47 5.53 -33.80
C ARG A 86 20.84 5.49 -32.34
N THR A 87 20.28 6.40 -31.54
CA THR A 87 20.46 6.45 -30.12
C THR A 87 19.15 6.12 -29.42
N GLN A 88 19.17 5.17 -28.54
CA GLN A 88 18.01 4.76 -27.74
C GLN A 88 18.34 4.91 -26.26
N LYS A 89 17.44 5.54 -25.50
CA LYS A 89 17.53 5.65 -24.03
C LYS A 89 16.32 5.00 -23.41
N SER A 90 16.59 4.21 -22.36
CA SER A 90 15.55 3.59 -21.56
C SER A 90 15.40 4.33 -20.23
N TYR A 91 14.19 4.66 -19.89
CA TYR A 91 13.81 5.30 -18.64
C TYR A 91 12.90 4.38 -17.83
N VAL A 92 12.98 4.51 -16.51
CA VAL A 92 12.16 3.75 -15.58
C VAL A 92 11.51 4.71 -14.61
N ALA A 93 10.19 4.58 -14.43
CA ALA A 93 9.42 5.35 -13.47
C ALA A 93 8.57 4.41 -12.60
N LYS A 94 8.66 4.59 -11.28
CA LYS A 94 7.85 3.83 -10.29
C LYS A 94 6.51 4.49 -10.00
N ILE A 95 6.37 5.75 -10.37
CA ILE A 95 5.20 6.59 -10.13
C ILE A 95 4.85 7.30 -11.42
N TYR A 96 3.60 7.19 -11.84
CA TYR A 96 3.09 7.91 -12.98
C TYR A 96 1.60 8.21 -12.83
N PHE A 97 1.11 9.13 -13.64
CA PHE A 97 -0.26 9.61 -13.66
C PHE A 97 -0.87 9.37 -15.04
N SER A 98 -2.17 9.08 -15.08
CA SER A 98 -2.91 9.01 -16.32
C SER A 98 -4.15 9.90 -16.29
N ALA A 99 -4.57 10.36 -17.48
CA ALA A 99 -5.78 11.14 -17.68
C ALA A 99 -6.53 10.62 -18.94
N ASN A 100 -7.68 11.20 -19.22
CA ASN A 100 -8.49 10.78 -20.37
C ASN A 100 -8.03 11.42 -21.69
N SER A 101 -7.19 12.44 -21.63
CA SER A 101 -6.66 13.13 -22.82
C SER A 101 -5.28 13.74 -22.57
N ALA A 102 -4.56 13.99 -23.66
CA ALA A 102 -3.27 14.69 -23.63
C ALA A 102 -3.40 16.12 -23.07
N THR A 103 -4.46 16.83 -23.43
CA THR A 103 -4.72 18.20 -22.97
C THR A 103 -4.93 18.26 -21.45
N GLU A 104 -5.56 17.24 -20.87
CA GLU A 104 -5.71 17.13 -19.44
C GLU A 104 -4.35 16.90 -18.76
N LEU A 105 -3.51 16.00 -19.28
CA LEU A 105 -2.17 15.77 -18.74
C LEU A 105 -1.27 17.00 -18.74
N GLN A 106 -1.40 17.88 -19.71
CA GLN A 106 -0.61 19.12 -19.76
C GLN A 106 -0.89 20.04 -18.59
N LYS A 107 -2.11 20.02 -18.02
CA LYS A 107 -2.48 20.82 -16.85
C LYS A 107 -1.84 20.31 -15.56
N LEU A 108 -1.37 19.05 -15.54
CA LEU A 108 -0.76 18.46 -14.36
C LEU A 108 0.71 18.86 -14.27
N ASP A 109 1.08 19.51 -13.15
CA ASP A 109 2.44 19.92 -12.80
C ASP A 109 2.86 19.26 -11.47
N SER A 110 4.15 19.15 -11.24
CA SER A 110 4.71 18.64 -9.98
C SER A 110 4.35 19.47 -8.75
N ASN A 111 4.05 20.77 -8.96
CA ASN A 111 3.66 21.72 -7.90
C ASN A 111 2.16 21.77 -7.62
N VAL A 112 1.37 20.90 -8.25
CA VAL A 112 -0.08 20.87 -8.06
C VAL A 112 -0.42 20.57 -6.61
N GLU A 113 -1.37 21.32 -6.08
CA GLU A 113 -1.97 21.12 -4.76
C GLU A 113 -3.36 20.49 -4.89
N LEU A 114 -3.61 19.44 -4.12
CA LEU A 114 -4.80 18.62 -4.19
C LEU A 114 -5.79 18.96 -3.08
N ASP A 115 -7.06 19.11 -3.45
CA ASP A 115 -8.17 19.28 -2.51
C ASP A 115 -8.72 17.96 -1.98
N ASN A 116 -8.56 16.89 -2.75
CA ASN A 116 -9.17 15.59 -2.45
C ASN A 116 -8.32 14.41 -2.96
N LEU A 117 -8.53 13.25 -2.33
CA LEU A 117 -8.06 11.95 -2.79
C LEU A 117 -9.19 10.94 -2.71
N MET A 118 -9.26 10.04 -3.67
CA MET A 118 -10.21 8.94 -3.77
C MET A 118 -9.47 7.61 -3.82
N PHE A 119 -9.84 6.70 -2.92
CA PHE A 119 -9.18 5.40 -2.77
C PHE A 119 -10.17 4.29 -3.07
N PHE A 120 -9.70 3.26 -3.79
CA PHE A 120 -10.47 2.10 -4.19
C PHE A 120 -9.85 0.85 -3.57
N HIS A 121 -10.67 0.05 -2.89
CA HIS A 121 -10.22 -1.17 -2.26
C HIS A 121 -11.36 -2.19 -2.12
N GLU A 122 -11.02 -3.47 -2.19
CA GLU A 122 -11.97 -4.59 -2.07
C GLU A 122 -12.83 -4.53 -0.80
N CYS A 123 -12.26 -4.10 0.33
CA CYS A 123 -13.02 -3.96 1.57
C CYS A 123 -14.17 -2.96 1.44
N LEU A 124 -14.03 -1.91 0.62
CA LEU A 124 -15.09 -0.95 0.34
C LEU A 124 -16.21 -1.60 -0.49
N ASP A 125 -15.84 -2.43 -1.46
CA ASP A 125 -16.82 -3.12 -2.30
C ASP A 125 -17.66 -4.07 -1.46
N LEU A 126 -17.02 -4.86 -0.58
CA LEU A 126 -17.72 -5.76 0.35
C LEU A 126 -18.63 -5.03 1.33
N TYR A 127 -18.16 -3.90 1.87
CA TYR A 127 -18.94 -3.09 2.80
C TYR A 127 -20.21 -2.55 2.14
N CYS A 128 -20.09 -1.99 0.95
CA CYS A 128 -21.22 -1.42 0.22
C CYS A 128 -22.19 -2.50 -0.26
N ILE A 129 -21.69 -3.66 -0.72
CA ILE A 129 -22.54 -4.80 -1.09
C ILE A 129 -23.38 -5.27 0.10
N ASN A 130 -22.80 -5.38 1.28
CA ASN A 130 -23.52 -5.83 2.47
C ASN A 130 -24.57 -4.83 2.95
N LYS A 131 -24.37 -3.53 2.74
CA LYS A 131 -25.36 -2.47 3.08
C LYS A 131 -26.47 -2.31 2.04
N SER A 132 -26.21 -2.67 0.78
CA SER A 132 -27.16 -2.46 -0.32
C SER A 132 -27.96 -3.69 -0.72
N ARG A 133 -27.75 -4.85 -0.05
CA ARG A 133 -28.46 -6.10 -0.37
C ARG A 133 -29.46 -6.47 0.71
N HIS A 134 -30.72 -6.59 0.32
CA HIS A 134 -31.69 -7.44 1.01
C HIS A 134 -31.80 -8.75 0.21
N ILE A 135 -31.53 -9.88 0.84
CA ILE A 135 -31.71 -11.20 0.24
C ILE A 135 -32.87 -11.85 0.96
N ASP A 136 -34.01 -11.93 0.30
CA ASP A 136 -35.13 -12.70 0.77
C ASP A 136 -35.04 -14.11 0.17
N ASN A 137 -34.90 -15.11 1.02
CA ASN A 137 -35.02 -16.52 0.62
C ASN A 137 -36.48 -16.91 0.71
N ASP A 138 -37.10 -17.13 -0.43
CA ASP A 138 -38.41 -17.76 -0.50
C ASP A 138 -38.22 -19.28 -0.70
N ASP A 139 -38.25 -20.02 0.40
CA ASP A 139 -38.03 -21.48 0.40
C ASP A 139 -39.14 -22.23 -0.38
N GLU A 140 -40.31 -21.63 -0.55
CA GLU A 140 -41.46 -22.26 -1.19
C GLU A 140 -41.32 -22.34 -2.72
N TYR A 141 -40.60 -21.37 -3.31
CA TYR A 141 -40.45 -21.30 -4.79
C TYR A 141 -38.99 -21.51 -5.27
N LYS A 142 -38.06 -21.78 -4.39
CA LYS A 142 -36.61 -21.83 -4.73
C LYS A 142 -36.12 -20.61 -5.52
N GLN A 143 -36.74 -19.47 -5.29
CA GLN A 143 -36.35 -18.20 -5.90
C GLN A 143 -35.55 -17.37 -4.90
N ILE A 144 -34.40 -16.86 -5.34
CA ILE A 144 -33.63 -15.88 -4.58
C ILE A 144 -33.99 -14.51 -5.13
N GLN A 145 -34.76 -13.75 -4.37
CA GLN A 145 -35.04 -12.36 -4.70
C GLN A 145 -33.96 -11.47 -4.11
N ILE A 146 -33.21 -10.83 -4.98
CA ILE A 146 -32.20 -9.84 -4.58
C ILE A 146 -32.83 -8.47 -4.80
N THR A 147 -33.22 -7.81 -3.72
CA THR A 147 -33.65 -6.41 -3.77
C THR A 147 -32.44 -5.53 -3.64
N LEU A 148 -32.12 -4.79 -4.70
CA LEU A 148 -31.10 -3.74 -4.67
C LEU A 148 -31.80 -2.45 -4.23
N ILE A 149 -31.53 -2.03 -3.01
CA ILE A 149 -32.03 -0.75 -2.51
C ILE A 149 -31.24 0.35 -3.22
N ARG A 150 -31.88 0.99 -4.20
CA ARG A 150 -31.36 2.18 -4.85
C ARG A 150 -31.70 3.40 -3.99
N GLU A 151 -30.87 3.72 -3.04
CA GLU A 151 -30.85 5.06 -2.47
C GLU A 151 -29.94 5.93 -3.34
N GLU A 152 -30.46 6.98 -3.90
CA GLU A 152 -29.68 8.01 -4.57
C GLU A 152 -28.75 8.65 -3.53
N ASN A 153 -27.45 8.55 -3.71
CA ASN A 153 -26.38 9.08 -2.85
C ASN A 153 -26.27 8.47 -1.44
N ASN A 154 -25.89 7.22 -1.36
CA ASN A 154 -25.52 6.57 -0.09
C ASN A 154 -24.09 6.90 0.34
N ASP A 155 -23.81 8.18 0.52
CA ASP A 155 -22.55 8.61 1.12
C ASP A 155 -22.61 8.39 2.63
N VAL A 156 -21.77 7.47 3.14
CA VAL A 156 -21.59 7.29 4.58
C VAL A 156 -20.53 8.26 5.06
N PHE A 157 -20.96 9.34 5.71
CA PHE A 157 -20.05 10.31 6.29
C PHE A 157 -19.35 9.77 7.52
N LEU A 158 -18.04 9.94 7.57
CA LEU A 158 -17.18 9.49 8.64
C LEU A 158 -16.86 10.64 9.60
N ALA A 159 -16.97 10.40 10.89
CA ALA A 159 -16.72 11.42 11.92
C ALA A 159 -15.21 11.62 12.16
N VAL A 160 -14.50 12.15 11.16
CA VAL A 160 -13.06 12.45 11.23
C VAL A 160 -12.86 13.89 11.68
N ARG A 161 -12.24 14.07 12.85
CA ARG A 161 -12.02 15.41 13.47
C ARG A 161 -10.56 15.84 13.51
N ARG A 162 -9.65 14.92 13.30
CA ARG A 162 -8.19 15.13 13.37
C ARG A 162 -7.58 15.18 11.98
N ASN A 163 -6.31 15.51 11.93
CA ASN A 163 -5.53 15.67 10.71
C ASN A 163 -6.02 16.84 9.82
N ASN A 164 -5.48 16.93 8.62
CA ASN A 164 -5.87 17.91 7.60
C ASN A 164 -7.12 17.50 6.82
N ILE A 165 -7.92 16.56 7.34
CA ILE A 165 -9.14 16.08 6.68
C ILE A 165 -10.30 16.96 7.09
N GLN A 166 -10.99 17.52 6.11
CA GLN A 166 -12.22 18.30 6.30
C GLN A 166 -13.43 17.38 6.37
N THR A 167 -13.54 16.50 5.37
CA THR A 167 -14.59 15.49 5.30
C THR A 167 -13.99 14.19 4.80
N ALA A 168 -14.48 13.08 5.33
CA ALA A 168 -14.22 11.74 4.82
C ALA A 168 -15.56 11.03 4.66
N PHE A 169 -15.75 10.31 3.57
CA PHE A 169 -16.97 9.54 3.36
C PHE A 169 -16.72 8.33 2.45
N ILE A 170 -17.51 7.29 2.64
CA ILE A 170 -17.58 6.14 1.75
C ILE A 170 -18.75 6.36 0.80
N SER A 171 -18.48 6.43 -0.49
CA SER A 171 -19.47 6.58 -1.54
C SER A 171 -19.67 5.25 -2.24
N CYS A 172 -20.90 4.80 -2.31
CA CYS A 172 -21.28 3.53 -2.93
C CYS A 172 -21.99 3.80 -4.25
N HIS A 173 -21.30 3.55 -5.35
CA HIS A 173 -21.86 3.66 -6.69
C HIS A 173 -22.04 2.28 -7.31
N TRP A 174 -23.17 2.04 -7.93
CA TRP A 174 -23.39 0.83 -8.70
C TRP A 174 -24.17 1.12 -9.98
N LYS A 175 -23.85 0.38 -11.03
CA LYS A 175 -24.51 0.48 -12.33
C LYS A 175 -24.93 -0.89 -12.81
N MET A 176 -26.21 -1.02 -13.18
CA MET A 176 -26.67 -2.21 -13.87
C MET A 176 -26.34 -2.13 -15.36
N LEU A 177 -25.63 -3.14 -15.85
CA LEU A 177 -25.31 -3.29 -17.26
C LEU A 177 -26.11 -4.49 -17.80
N PRO A 178 -27.26 -4.27 -18.45
CA PRO A 178 -28.03 -5.36 -19.04
C PRO A 178 -27.25 -5.95 -20.23
N LYS A 179 -27.02 -7.25 -20.22
CA LYS A 179 -26.52 -8.04 -21.35
C LYS A 179 -27.59 -9.03 -21.76
N LYS A 180 -27.59 -9.45 -23.05
CA LYS A 180 -28.67 -10.27 -23.67
C LYS A 180 -29.24 -11.39 -22.78
N ASN A 181 -28.42 -12.06 -21.95
CA ASN A 181 -28.86 -13.20 -21.11
C ASN A 181 -28.42 -13.08 -19.66
N ARG A 182 -27.94 -11.91 -19.22
CA ARG A 182 -27.46 -11.68 -17.83
C ARG A 182 -27.47 -10.21 -17.48
N ILE A 183 -27.65 -9.93 -16.20
CA ILE A 183 -27.45 -8.61 -15.63
C ILE A 183 -26.05 -8.62 -14.98
N THR A 184 -25.20 -7.69 -15.35
CA THR A 184 -23.93 -7.45 -14.68
C THR A 184 -24.09 -6.20 -13.84
N ILE A 185 -23.71 -6.29 -12.57
CA ILE A 185 -23.70 -5.13 -11.68
C ILE A 185 -22.25 -4.70 -11.53
N ASP A 186 -21.99 -3.49 -11.92
CA ASP A 186 -20.66 -2.87 -11.77
C ASP A 186 -20.69 -1.95 -10.55
N TYR A 187 -19.77 -2.19 -9.60
CA TYR A 187 -19.65 -1.41 -8.37
C TYR A 187 -18.42 -0.54 -8.45
N LYS A 188 -18.57 0.72 -8.07
CA LYS A 188 -17.45 1.64 -7.88
C LYS A 188 -17.58 2.27 -6.49
N ASN A 189 -16.94 1.66 -5.51
CA ASN A 189 -17.01 2.10 -4.13
C ASN A 189 -15.71 2.82 -3.75
N ILE A 190 -15.86 3.98 -3.15
CA ILE A 190 -14.77 4.95 -3.01
C ILE A 190 -14.71 5.42 -1.56
N LEU A 191 -13.52 5.41 -0.97
CA LEU A 191 -13.24 6.23 0.21
C LEU A 191 -12.70 7.58 -0.26
N LYS A 192 -13.45 8.64 -0.09
CA LYS A 192 -13.05 9.99 -0.47
C LYS A 192 -12.63 10.80 0.74
N LEU A 193 -11.45 11.39 0.65
CA LEU A 193 -10.94 12.36 1.61
C LEU A 193 -10.91 13.75 0.97
N LYS A 194 -11.52 14.73 1.64
CA LYS A 194 -11.40 16.15 1.28
C LYS A 194 -10.56 16.85 2.34
N PHE A 195 -9.64 17.69 1.92
CA PHE A 195 -8.67 18.33 2.80
C PHE A 195 -9.09 19.75 3.20
N LYS A 196 -8.78 20.14 4.44
CA LYS A 196 -8.96 21.53 4.96
C LYS A 196 -8.00 22.49 4.29
N LYS A 197 -6.75 22.04 4.12
CA LYS A 197 -5.69 22.73 3.39
C LYS A 197 -5.25 21.81 2.28
N ARG A 198 -5.10 22.33 1.09
CA ARG A 198 -4.58 21.58 -0.05
C ARG A 198 -3.28 20.88 0.31
N ILE A 199 -3.07 19.74 -0.26
CA ILE A 199 -1.85 18.95 -0.06
C ILE A 199 -1.03 18.93 -1.36
N PRO A 200 0.30 19.04 -1.29
CA PRO A 200 1.13 18.93 -2.49
C PRO A 200 1.05 17.52 -3.09
N LEU A 201 1.14 17.43 -4.42
CA LEU A 201 1.09 16.19 -5.17
C LEU A 201 2.10 15.15 -4.64
N SER A 202 3.26 15.59 -4.17
CA SER A 202 4.32 14.74 -3.61
C SER A 202 3.89 13.94 -2.36
N LEU A 203 2.83 14.34 -1.67
CA LEU A 203 2.31 13.62 -0.51
C LEU A 203 1.39 12.43 -0.89
N ILE A 204 1.00 12.29 -2.16
CA ILE A 204 0.09 11.22 -2.58
C ILE A 204 0.62 9.83 -2.23
N CYS A 205 1.94 9.61 -2.37
CA CYS A 205 2.59 8.34 -1.99
C CYS A 205 2.46 8.06 -0.49
N LYS A 206 2.57 9.09 0.37
CA LYS A 206 2.40 8.92 1.82
C LYS A 206 0.95 8.60 2.18
N TYR A 207 -0.01 9.20 1.49
CA TYR A 207 -1.43 8.85 1.66
C TYR A 207 -1.73 7.45 1.12
N HIS A 208 -1.11 7.04 0.01
CA HIS A 208 -1.15 5.66 -0.47
C HIS A 208 -0.70 4.69 0.62
N ASP A 209 0.49 4.90 1.17
CA ASP A 209 1.04 4.05 2.24
C ASP A 209 0.14 4.04 3.49
N LEU A 210 -0.41 5.20 3.85
CA LEU A 210 -1.31 5.34 4.99
C LEU A 210 -2.58 4.50 4.81
N MET A 211 -3.21 4.58 3.64
CA MET A 211 -4.43 3.83 3.34
C MET A 211 -4.14 2.34 3.14
N SER A 212 -3.03 1.98 2.51
CA SER A 212 -2.60 0.58 2.38
C SER A 212 -2.40 -0.07 3.75
N CYS A 213 -1.75 0.63 4.69
CA CYS A 213 -1.63 0.14 6.07
C CYS A 213 -2.98 -0.02 6.76
N MET A 214 -3.92 0.90 6.52
CA MET A 214 -5.27 0.83 7.06
C MET A 214 -6.01 -0.42 6.59
N PHE A 215 -6.05 -0.65 5.29
CA PHE A 215 -6.76 -1.80 4.73
C PHE A 215 -6.08 -3.12 5.09
N ASN A 216 -4.75 -3.19 5.11
CA ASN A 216 -4.01 -4.37 5.56
C ASN A 216 -4.23 -4.68 7.05
N LEU A 217 -4.43 -3.66 7.87
CA LEU A 217 -4.76 -3.84 9.28
C LEU A 217 -6.19 -4.38 9.46
N TYR A 218 -7.13 -3.90 8.63
CA TYR A 218 -8.53 -4.36 8.66
C TYR A 218 -8.69 -5.78 8.11
N SER A 219 -8.05 -6.07 6.99
CA SER A 219 -8.11 -7.35 6.29
C SER A 219 -6.74 -7.68 5.68
N PRO A 220 -5.93 -8.50 6.34
CA PRO A 220 -4.56 -8.83 5.89
C PRO A 220 -4.56 -9.82 4.71
N THR A 221 -5.35 -9.55 3.69
CA THR A 221 -5.46 -10.39 2.49
C THR A 221 -4.37 -10.11 1.47
N ASN A 222 -3.47 -9.16 1.73
CA ASN A 222 -2.48 -8.64 0.79
C ASN A 222 -3.13 -8.09 -0.50
N THR A 223 -4.37 -7.63 -0.41
CA THR A 223 -5.01 -6.96 -1.52
C THR A 223 -4.53 -5.52 -1.56
N PRO A 224 -3.83 -5.09 -2.60
CA PRO A 224 -3.38 -3.70 -2.70
C PRO A 224 -4.56 -2.74 -2.92
N LEU A 225 -4.33 -1.46 -2.70
CA LEU A 225 -5.22 -0.43 -3.23
C LEU A 225 -5.29 -0.58 -4.75
N TYR A 226 -6.49 -0.63 -5.33
CA TYR A 226 -6.66 -0.81 -6.78
C TYR A 226 -6.22 0.42 -7.55
N ASP A 227 -6.79 1.56 -7.15
CA ASP A 227 -6.57 2.84 -7.79
C ASP A 227 -6.57 3.95 -6.73
N ILE A 228 -5.87 5.03 -7.03
CA ILE A 228 -6.03 6.32 -6.37
C ILE A 228 -6.36 7.32 -7.45
N GLU A 229 -7.44 8.05 -7.25
CA GLU A 229 -7.84 9.15 -8.13
C GLU A 229 -7.85 10.46 -7.33
N PHE A 230 -7.67 11.56 -8.02
CA PHE A 230 -7.87 12.91 -7.49
C PHE A 230 -8.44 13.82 -8.57
N THR A 231 -9.09 14.88 -8.14
CA THR A 231 -9.63 15.89 -9.05
C THR A 231 -8.80 17.17 -8.95
N TYR A 232 -8.39 17.70 -10.07
CA TYR A 232 -7.72 18.99 -10.19
C TYR A 232 -8.24 19.73 -11.42
N GLN A 233 -8.70 20.98 -11.24
CA GLN A 233 -9.32 21.79 -12.31
C GLN A 233 -10.41 21.01 -13.09
N ASP A 234 -11.36 20.43 -12.36
CA ASP A 234 -12.47 19.63 -12.88
C ASP A 234 -12.08 18.38 -13.68
N THR A 235 -10.81 18.03 -13.68
CA THR A 235 -10.27 16.83 -14.34
C THR A 235 -9.92 15.78 -13.30
N THR A 236 -10.28 14.53 -13.57
CA THR A 236 -9.90 13.38 -12.74
C THR A 236 -8.66 12.71 -13.30
N TYR A 237 -7.65 12.61 -12.46
CA TYR A 237 -6.39 11.94 -12.74
C TYR A 237 -6.29 10.66 -11.92
N LYS A 238 -5.67 9.63 -12.51
CA LYS A 238 -5.32 8.39 -11.81
C LYS A 238 -3.85 8.41 -11.44
N PHE A 239 -3.58 8.06 -10.20
CA PHE A 239 -2.23 7.85 -9.71
C PHE A 239 -1.89 6.37 -9.76
N HIS A 240 -0.76 6.05 -10.35
CA HIS A 240 -0.23 4.70 -10.44
C HIS A 240 1.07 4.58 -9.68
N HIS A 241 1.14 3.57 -8.85
CA HIS A 241 2.34 3.19 -8.12
C HIS A 241 2.58 1.68 -8.32
N ARG A 242 3.81 1.24 -8.23
CA ARG A 242 4.26 -0.14 -8.54
C ARG A 242 3.38 -1.26 -7.99
N HIS A 243 2.59 -1.00 -6.97
CA HIS A 243 1.72 -2.00 -6.34
C HIS A 243 0.27 -1.97 -6.84
N LEU A 244 -0.10 -0.98 -7.67
CA LEU A 244 -1.48 -0.80 -8.11
C LEU A 244 -1.87 -1.62 -9.35
N LEU A 245 -0.90 -2.28 -9.99
CA LEU A 245 -1.12 -3.05 -11.22
C LEU A 245 -1.61 -4.48 -10.97
N TYR A 246 -1.69 -4.90 -9.72
CA TYR A 246 -2.18 -6.23 -9.37
C TYR A 246 -3.70 -6.29 -9.59
N LYS A 247 -4.12 -6.95 -10.69
CA LYS A 247 -5.54 -7.33 -10.86
C LYS A 247 -5.83 -8.41 -9.83
N PRO A 248 -6.68 -8.18 -8.84
CA PRO A 248 -7.00 -9.20 -7.87
C PRO A 248 -7.65 -10.36 -8.62
N SER A 249 -7.09 -11.54 -8.51
CA SER A 249 -7.86 -12.74 -8.76
C SER A 249 -8.92 -12.79 -7.66
N PHE A 250 -10.18 -12.66 -8.00
CA PHE A 250 -11.34 -12.70 -7.10
C PHE A 250 -11.42 -14.02 -6.33
N LYS A 251 -10.49 -14.26 -5.43
CA LYS A 251 -10.63 -15.24 -4.36
C LYS A 251 -10.74 -14.47 -3.07
N LEU A 252 -11.92 -13.89 -2.87
CA LEU A 252 -12.36 -13.37 -1.59
C LEU A 252 -12.18 -14.46 -0.53
N SER A 253 -11.06 -14.44 0.16
CA SER A 253 -10.95 -15.11 1.45
C SER A 253 -11.77 -14.27 2.44
N THR A 254 -13.09 -14.44 2.39
CA THR A 254 -14.08 -13.74 3.22
C THR A 254 -13.85 -13.91 4.73
N ASN A 255 -12.89 -14.73 5.14
CA ASN A 255 -12.72 -15.21 6.51
C ASN A 255 -11.66 -14.49 7.33
N LYS A 256 -10.92 -13.53 6.76
CA LYS A 256 -9.83 -12.85 7.48
C LYS A 256 -10.05 -11.33 7.51
N LYS A 257 -11.07 -10.89 8.18
CA LYS A 257 -11.30 -9.45 8.44
C LYS A 257 -11.59 -9.21 9.91
N LEU A 258 -11.41 -7.98 10.34
CA LEU A 258 -11.86 -7.55 11.67
C LEU A 258 -13.39 -7.67 11.77
N ASP A 259 -13.87 -8.14 12.91
CA ASP A 259 -15.30 -8.19 13.26
C ASP A 259 -15.74 -6.84 13.83
N ILE A 260 -15.50 -5.79 13.06
CA ILE A 260 -15.87 -4.42 13.35
C ILE A 260 -16.38 -3.81 12.04
N ASP A 261 -17.40 -2.96 12.13
CA ASP A 261 -17.88 -2.21 10.98
C ASP A 261 -16.76 -1.38 10.36
N LEU A 262 -16.63 -1.45 9.04
CA LEU A 262 -15.52 -0.79 8.32
C LEU A 262 -15.53 0.73 8.52
N ASP A 263 -16.69 1.36 8.55
CA ASP A 263 -16.85 2.79 8.80
C ASP A 263 -16.29 3.20 10.16
N LYS A 264 -16.65 2.51 11.24
CA LYS A 264 -16.12 2.73 12.59
C LYS A 264 -14.61 2.52 12.66
N PHE A 265 -14.12 1.50 11.96
CA PHE A 265 -12.69 1.24 11.88
C PHE A 265 -11.95 2.38 11.17
N ILE A 266 -12.42 2.83 10.00
CA ILE A 266 -11.82 3.94 9.25
C ILE A 266 -11.86 5.23 10.06
N GLU A 267 -12.99 5.54 10.72
CA GLU A 267 -13.10 6.71 11.62
C GLU A 267 -12.04 6.68 12.71
N SER A 268 -11.93 5.56 13.41
CA SER A 268 -10.93 5.42 14.47
C SER A 268 -9.52 5.55 13.92
N TYR A 269 -9.23 4.90 12.79
CA TYR A 269 -7.91 4.96 12.16
C TYR A 269 -7.54 6.39 11.77
N LEU A 270 -8.38 7.09 11.02
CA LEU A 270 -8.11 8.45 10.54
C LEU A 270 -8.05 9.48 11.67
N ASN A 271 -8.73 9.24 12.81
CA ASN A 271 -8.65 10.10 13.98
C ASN A 271 -7.36 9.91 14.80
N ASN A 272 -6.75 8.73 14.78
CA ASN A 272 -5.60 8.41 15.60
C ASN A 272 -4.29 8.34 14.81
N ILE A 273 -4.35 8.02 13.51
CA ILE A 273 -3.17 7.81 12.66
C ILE A 273 -3.05 8.94 11.61
N SER A 274 -1.84 9.38 11.35
CA SER A 274 -1.53 10.46 10.40
C SER A 274 -0.27 10.14 9.59
N ILE A 275 0.03 10.97 8.59
CA ILE A 275 1.24 10.87 7.77
C ILE A 275 2.52 10.83 8.61
N LYS A 276 2.57 11.51 9.75
CA LYS A 276 3.73 11.46 10.66
C LYS A 276 4.06 10.04 11.12
N HIS A 277 3.05 9.18 11.27
CA HIS A 277 3.25 7.77 11.65
C HIS A 277 3.88 6.95 10.51
N ILE A 278 3.67 7.36 9.26
CA ILE A 278 4.40 6.81 8.10
C ILE A 278 5.86 7.27 8.14
N GLU A 279 6.10 8.56 8.36
CA GLU A 279 7.45 9.15 8.39
C GLU A 279 8.31 8.60 9.53
N THR A 280 7.71 8.33 10.68
CA THR A 280 8.38 7.72 11.84
C THR A 280 8.49 6.20 11.79
N ASN A 281 8.06 5.58 10.69
CA ASN A 281 8.05 4.13 10.50
C ASN A 281 7.21 3.35 11.53
N LEU A 282 6.31 4.02 12.25
CA LEU A 282 5.44 3.38 13.24
C LEU A 282 4.51 2.35 12.61
N LEU A 283 4.11 2.57 11.34
CA LEU A 283 3.21 1.66 10.62
C LEU A 283 3.92 0.53 9.86
N ASN A 284 5.24 0.41 9.97
CA ASN A 284 6.00 -0.66 9.29
C ASN A 284 5.46 -2.08 9.52
N PRO A 285 4.94 -2.46 10.71
CA PRO A 285 4.33 -3.78 10.90
C PRO A 285 3.14 -4.06 9.97
N PHE A 286 2.44 -3.02 9.53
CA PHE A 286 1.17 -3.09 8.79
C PHE A 286 1.32 -2.70 7.31
N ARG A 287 2.51 -2.30 6.89
CA ARG A 287 2.78 -2.07 5.46
C ARG A 287 2.68 -3.36 4.68
N GLU A 288 2.18 -3.26 3.47
CA GLU A 288 2.27 -4.35 2.52
C GLU A 288 3.73 -4.77 2.34
N LYS A 289 3.99 -6.04 2.53
CA LYS A 289 5.32 -6.60 2.39
C LYS A 289 5.23 -7.74 1.38
N GLY A 290 6.19 -7.77 0.48
CA GLY A 290 6.49 -8.99 -0.26
C GLY A 290 6.84 -10.14 0.71
N LYS A 291 7.39 -11.22 0.21
CA LYS A 291 7.88 -12.33 1.07
C LYS A 291 8.91 -11.78 2.07
N THR A 292 8.53 -11.69 3.34
CA THR A 292 9.43 -11.29 4.44
C THR A 292 9.87 -12.51 5.23
N PHE A 293 11.13 -12.52 5.65
CA PHE A 293 11.63 -13.54 6.55
C PHE A 293 11.00 -13.40 7.93
N ALA A 294 10.91 -14.50 8.67
CA ALA A 294 10.32 -14.52 10.01
C ALA A 294 11.09 -13.61 10.98
N GLU A 295 12.40 -13.47 10.79
CA GLU A 295 13.30 -12.61 11.54
C GLU A 295 12.95 -11.13 11.37
N ASP A 296 12.76 -10.68 10.15
CA ASP A 296 12.39 -9.29 9.84
C ASP A 296 11.02 -8.98 10.43
N THR A 297 10.07 -9.90 10.28
CA THR A 297 8.73 -9.79 10.87
C THR A 297 8.81 -9.70 12.39
N PHE A 298 9.64 -10.55 13.02
CA PHE A 298 9.87 -10.50 14.46
C PHE A 298 10.44 -9.14 14.90
N LEU A 299 11.53 -8.67 14.26
CA LEU A 299 12.20 -7.43 14.63
C LEU A 299 11.32 -6.20 14.47
N ILE A 300 10.61 -6.11 13.36
CA ILE A 300 9.75 -4.95 13.06
C ILE A 300 8.60 -4.88 14.06
N ASN A 301 7.93 -6.00 14.34
CA ASN A 301 6.85 -6.05 15.31
C ASN A 301 7.36 -5.82 16.73
N TYR A 302 8.52 -6.39 17.09
CA TYR A 302 9.12 -6.18 18.40
C TYR A 302 9.43 -4.69 18.64
N ARG A 303 10.05 -4.00 17.68
CA ARG A 303 10.33 -2.56 17.76
C ARG A 303 9.06 -1.74 17.91
N PHE A 304 8.02 -2.08 17.17
CA PHE A 304 6.72 -1.42 17.29
C PHE A 304 6.16 -1.54 18.71
N ILE A 305 6.16 -2.75 19.29
CA ILE A 305 5.68 -2.99 20.64
C ILE A 305 6.55 -2.25 21.65
N GLU A 306 7.87 -2.33 21.53
CA GLU A 306 8.84 -1.64 22.38
C GLU A 306 8.58 -0.13 22.41
N CYS A 307 8.45 0.52 21.27
CA CYS A 307 8.19 1.95 21.15
C CYS A 307 6.87 2.40 21.80
N ASN A 308 5.84 1.56 21.74
CA ASN A 308 4.51 1.92 22.24
C ASN A 308 4.24 1.52 23.70
N LEU A 309 4.99 0.57 24.25
CA LEU A 309 4.72 -0.01 25.55
C LEU A 309 5.89 0.10 26.55
N LYS A 310 7.12 0.24 26.08
CA LYS A 310 8.28 0.43 26.93
C LYS A 310 8.23 1.83 27.54
N LYS A 311 7.58 1.93 28.67
CA LYS A 311 7.77 3.01 29.63
C LYS A 311 9.00 2.63 30.47
N ASP A 312 9.54 3.49 31.29
CA ASP A 312 10.74 3.32 32.11
C ASP A 312 10.80 2.02 32.99
N ASN A 313 10.01 1.05 32.64
CA ASN A 313 9.88 -0.24 33.30
C ASN A 313 10.82 -1.28 32.68
N LYS A 314 11.81 -1.74 33.43
CA LYS A 314 12.76 -2.80 33.01
C LYS A 314 12.09 -4.14 32.70
N CYS A 315 10.90 -4.41 33.24
CA CYS A 315 10.17 -5.68 33.06
C CYS A 315 8.97 -5.55 32.13
N TRP A 316 8.94 -4.55 31.26
CA TRP A 316 7.81 -4.26 30.38
C TRP A 316 7.38 -5.45 29.52
N LEU A 317 8.33 -6.16 28.91
CA LEU A 317 8.03 -7.31 28.04
C LEU A 317 7.46 -8.50 28.82
N GLU A 318 8.01 -8.78 30.00
CA GLU A 318 7.50 -9.84 30.87
C GLU A 318 6.04 -9.58 31.26
N SER A 319 5.71 -8.36 31.68
CA SER A 319 4.35 -7.96 32.05
C SER A 319 3.38 -8.16 30.89
N ILE A 320 3.74 -7.69 29.69
CA ILE A 320 2.87 -7.82 28.51
C ILE A 320 2.66 -9.28 28.11
N LEU A 321 3.72 -10.07 28.09
CA LEU A 321 3.60 -11.50 27.78
C LEU A 321 2.73 -12.23 28.80
N LYS A 322 2.83 -11.86 30.08
CA LYS A 322 2.00 -12.41 31.16
C LYS A 322 0.53 -12.05 31.01
N GLU A 323 0.24 -10.77 30.74
CA GLU A 323 -1.10 -10.28 30.48
C GLU A 323 -1.76 -10.95 29.26
N ASN A 324 -0.96 -11.28 28.25
CA ASN A 324 -1.42 -11.88 27.00
C ASN A 324 -1.18 -13.41 26.94
N ARG A 325 -1.05 -14.08 28.10
CA ARG A 325 -0.80 -15.52 28.17
C ARG A 325 -1.84 -16.36 27.40
N LYS A 326 -3.12 -15.97 27.47
CA LYS A 326 -4.20 -16.68 26.75
C LYS A 326 -4.00 -16.59 25.23
N LEU A 327 -3.73 -15.39 24.71
CA LEU A 327 -3.45 -15.15 23.30
C LEU A 327 -2.22 -15.95 22.83
N ILE A 328 -1.14 -15.97 23.61
CA ILE A 328 0.10 -16.70 23.29
C ILE A 328 -0.15 -18.20 23.23
N ASN A 329 -0.89 -18.76 24.20
CA ASN A 329 -1.22 -20.18 24.22
C ASN A 329 -2.13 -20.56 23.03
N SER A 330 -3.05 -19.70 22.61
CA SER A 330 -3.90 -19.94 21.43
C SER A 330 -3.12 -19.96 20.12
N LEU A 331 -1.93 -19.34 20.07
CA LEU A 331 -0.99 -19.48 18.95
C LEU A 331 -0.29 -20.84 18.86
N GLY A 332 -0.58 -21.77 19.80
CA GLY A 332 0.10 -23.06 19.92
C GLY A 332 1.50 -22.95 20.54
N ILE A 333 1.78 -21.85 21.25
CA ILE A 333 3.07 -21.59 21.89
C ILE A 333 2.87 -21.63 23.39
N ASN A 334 3.51 -22.59 24.06
CA ASN A 334 3.42 -22.69 25.50
C ASN A 334 4.10 -21.50 26.18
N TYR A 335 3.30 -20.66 26.83
CA TYR A 335 3.82 -19.58 27.64
C TYR A 335 4.67 -20.13 28.80
N ASN A 336 5.87 -19.60 28.99
CA ASN A 336 6.69 -19.81 30.16
C ASN A 336 7.32 -18.49 30.63
N THR A 337 7.69 -18.43 31.90
CA THR A 337 8.21 -17.21 32.53
C THR A 337 9.57 -16.73 31.98
N LYS A 338 10.25 -17.54 31.17
CA LYS A 338 11.54 -17.19 30.54
C LYS A 338 11.36 -16.69 29.10
N LEU A 339 10.13 -16.65 28.59
CA LEU A 339 9.86 -16.28 27.19
C LEU A 339 10.38 -14.88 26.85
N HIS A 340 10.14 -13.89 27.74
CA HIS A 340 10.65 -12.52 27.57
C HIS A 340 12.16 -12.48 27.38
N PHE A 341 12.89 -13.21 28.20
CA PHE A 341 14.34 -13.27 28.15
C PHE A 341 14.87 -13.82 26.82
N PHE A 342 14.23 -14.88 26.29
CA PHE A 342 14.60 -15.43 24.99
C PHE A 342 14.32 -14.46 23.86
N MET A 343 13.19 -13.75 23.89
CA MET A 343 12.83 -12.78 22.87
C MET A 343 13.76 -11.57 22.90
N GLU A 344 14.12 -11.05 24.08
CA GLU A 344 15.10 -9.96 24.24
C GLU A 344 16.50 -10.35 23.75
N THR A 345 16.95 -11.57 24.09
CA THR A 345 18.25 -12.08 23.66
C THR A 345 18.29 -12.23 22.14
N LEU A 346 17.23 -12.77 21.53
CA LEU A 346 17.13 -12.92 20.07
C LEU A 346 17.10 -11.55 19.38
N ARG A 347 16.31 -10.60 19.90
CA ARG A 347 16.26 -9.21 19.38
C ARG A 347 17.63 -8.55 19.41
N ASN A 348 18.35 -8.68 20.52
CA ASN A 348 19.66 -8.08 20.67
C ASN A 348 20.68 -8.70 19.69
N HIS A 349 20.63 -10.01 19.51
CA HIS A 349 21.46 -10.70 18.53
C HIS A 349 21.21 -10.18 17.11
N TYR A 350 19.97 -10.17 16.63
CA TYR A 350 19.64 -9.68 15.29
C TYR A 350 19.93 -8.19 15.11
N ALA A 351 19.78 -7.37 16.15
CA ALA A 351 20.05 -5.93 16.07
C ALA A 351 21.53 -5.59 15.96
N HIS A 352 22.41 -6.42 16.54
CA HIS A 352 23.86 -6.14 16.59
C HIS A 352 24.67 -6.93 15.57
N GLU A 353 24.29 -8.16 15.28
CA GLU A 353 25.08 -9.06 14.43
C GLU A 353 24.55 -9.16 12.99
N GLY A 354 23.32 -8.74 12.74
CA GLY A 354 22.76 -8.54 11.39
C GLY A 354 22.52 -9.81 10.57
N TYR A 355 22.77 -11.01 11.10
CA TYR A 355 22.66 -12.27 10.36
C TYR A 355 21.80 -13.29 11.07
N TYR A 356 21.00 -14.02 10.28
CA TYR A 356 20.52 -15.33 10.64
C TYR A 356 21.66 -16.33 10.42
N ILE A 357 22.11 -16.96 11.49
CA ILE A 357 23.03 -18.09 11.41
C ILE A 357 22.24 -19.33 11.81
N GLU A 358 22.01 -20.20 10.86
CA GLU A 358 21.38 -21.49 11.09
C GLU A 358 22.11 -22.23 12.23
N ASN A 359 21.35 -22.70 13.21
CA ASN A 359 21.87 -23.37 14.43
C ASN A 359 22.65 -22.48 15.42
N HIS A 360 22.42 -21.17 15.45
CA HIS A 360 23.08 -20.32 16.42
C HIS A 360 22.64 -20.67 17.86
N ARG A 361 23.62 -20.88 18.75
CA ARG A 361 23.36 -21.17 20.15
C ARG A 361 23.34 -19.89 20.97
N LEU A 362 22.16 -19.40 21.29
CA LEU A 362 22.01 -18.25 22.17
C LEU A 362 22.44 -18.57 23.59
N PRO A 363 23.21 -17.68 24.26
CA PRO A 363 23.59 -17.87 25.65
C PRO A 363 22.35 -17.79 26.56
N ILE A 364 22.12 -18.82 27.35
CA ILE A 364 21.09 -18.77 28.39
C ILE A 364 21.72 -18.15 29.64
N ARG A 365 21.31 -16.93 30.00
CA ARG A 365 21.68 -16.36 31.29
C ARG A 365 20.97 -17.12 32.41
N LYS A 366 21.67 -17.89 33.12
CA LYS A 366 21.59 -18.47 34.46
C LYS A 366 21.81 -19.99 34.47
N GLY A 367 22.92 -20.36 35.12
CA GLY A 367 23.20 -21.69 35.69
C GLY A 367 23.23 -22.79 34.64
N ASN A 368 24.36 -23.33 34.40
CA ASN A 368 24.68 -24.55 33.65
C ASN A 368 25.15 -24.43 32.22
N GLY A 369 25.54 -23.26 31.73
CA GLY A 369 26.34 -23.14 30.48
C GLY A 369 25.74 -23.71 29.17
N LYS A 370 24.52 -24.25 29.20
CA LYS A 370 23.87 -24.85 28.05
C LYS A 370 23.31 -23.76 27.16
N LYS A 371 23.88 -23.62 25.96
CA LYS A 371 23.36 -22.74 24.91
C LYS A 371 22.15 -23.42 24.28
N LYS A 372 21.03 -22.67 24.13
CA LYS A 372 19.84 -23.16 23.43
C LYS A 372 20.00 -22.90 21.94
N VAL A 373 19.81 -23.92 21.14
CA VAL A 373 19.81 -23.77 19.67
C VAL A 373 18.53 -23.04 19.26
N VAL A 374 18.67 -21.97 18.48
CA VAL A 374 17.55 -21.28 17.84
C VAL A 374 17.23 -21.99 16.55
N THR A 375 16.02 -22.49 16.43
CA THR A 375 15.52 -23.16 15.22
C THR A 375 14.51 -22.24 14.53
N ASP A 376 14.28 -22.44 13.23
CA ASP A 376 13.24 -21.72 12.48
C ASP A 376 11.89 -21.77 13.16
N LYS A 377 11.54 -22.90 13.75
CA LYS A 377 10.30 -23.07 14.51
C LYS A 377 10.18 -22.08 15.68
N ILE A 378 11.29 -21.79 16.37
CA ILE A 378 11.32 -20.81 17.47
C ILE A 378 11.16 -19.40 16.93
N ILE A 379 11.84 -19.07 15.83
CA ILE A 379 11.77 -17.75 15.19
C ILE A 379 10.36 -17.50 14.66
N ILE A 380 9.78 -18.45 13.94
CA ILE A 380 8.40 -18.39 13.46
C ILE A 380 7.43 -18.20 14.64
N GLY A 381 7.63 -18.93 15.73
CA GLY A 381 6.84 -18.78 16.96
C GLY A 381 6.91 -17.37 17.53
N PHE A 382 8.11 -16.81 17.65
CA PHE A 382 8.30 -15.45 18.17
C PHE A 382 7.77 -14.38 17.20
N SER A 383 7.93 -14.58 15.90
CA SER A 383 7.33 -13.72 14.87
C SER A 383 5.80 -13.68 15.01
N ARG A 384 5.15 -14.83 15.22
CA ARG A 384 3.69 -14.90 15.44
C ARG A 384 3.26 -14.20 16.73
N ILE A 385 4.00 -14.38 17.84
CA ILE A 385 3.71 -13.69 19.11
C ILE A 385 3.82 -12.17 18.89
N THR A 386 4.93 -11.69 18.35
CA THR A 386 5.13 -10.24 18.15
C THR A 386 4.12 -9.66 17.18
N LYS A 387 3.73 -10.38 16.13
CA LYS A 387 2.68 -9.96 15.22
C LYS A 387 1.34 -9.82 15.95
N ALA A 388 0.92 -10.83 16.73
CA ALA A 388 -0.32 -10.79 17.50
C ALA A 388 -0.35 -9.62 18.50
N LEU A 389 0.73 -9.41 19.22
CA LEU A 389 0.85 -8.30 20.16
C LEU A 389 0.86 -6.93 19.45
N ALA A 390 1.52 -6.82 18.31
CA ALA A 390 1.51 -5.57 17.53
C ALA A 390 0.10 -5.22 17.05
N TYR A 391 -0.67 -6.20 16.56
CA TYR A 391 -2.08 -6.00 16.20
C TYR A 391 -2.91 -5.57 17.41
N LYS A 392 -2.75 -6.26 18.56
CA LYS A 392 -3.47 -5.90 19.77
C LYS A 392 -3.16 -4.50 20.27
N VAL A 393 -1.88 -4.10 20.26
CA VAL A 393 -1.47 -2.74 20.62
C VAL A 393 -2.04 -1.71 19.68
N MET A 394 -1.98 -1.96 18.36
CA MET A 394 -2.53 -1.04 17.38
C MET A 394 -4.04 -0.89 17.57
N LEU A 395 -4.77 -2.00 17.57
CA LEU A 395 -6.24 -1.97 17.59
C LEU A 395 -6.79 -1.47 18.91
N ASN A 396 -6.36 -2.05 20.03
CA ASN A 396 -7.01 -1.78 21.31
C ASN A 396 -6.43 -0.54 22.01
N LYS A 397 -5.11 -0.29 21.89
CA LYS A 397 -4.47 0.83 22.59
C LYS A 397 -4.38 2.10 21.75
N ILE A 398 -3.97 2.00 20.47
CA ILE A 398 -3.77 3.18 19.62
C ILE A 398 -5.09 3.60 18.99
N LEU A 399 -5.84 2.67 18.42
CA LEU A 399 -7.12 2.94 17.78
C LEU A 399 -8.29 2.95 18.76
N SER A 400 -8.11 2.51 20.00
CA SER A 400 -9.15 2.42 21.03
C SER A 400 -10.37 1.58 20.59
N LEU A 401 -10.11 0.53 19.83
CA LEU A 401 -11.11 -0.45 19.39
C LEU A 401 -11.08 -1.64 20.34
N ASP A 402 -12.25 -2.13 20.74
CA ASP A 402 -12.34 -3.33 21.58
C ASP A 402 -12.33 -4.60 20.72
N VAL A 403 -11.13 -5.09 20.41
CA VAL A 403 -10.93 -6.26 19.56
C VAL A 403 -10.53 -7.46 20.40
N SER A 404 -11.31 -8.53 20.30
CA SER A 404 -11.06 -9.78 21.04
C SER A 404 -9.79 -10.50 20.55
N ASP A 405 -9.19 -11.30 21.45
CA ASP A 405 -8.04 -12.15 21.12
C ASP A 405 -8.37 -13.15 19.98
N THR A 406 -9.61 -13.63 19.90
CA THR A 406 -10.08 -14.53 18.83
C THR A 406 -10.02 -13.84 17.47
N ASN A 407 -10.48 -12.59 17.42
CA ASN A 407 -10.44 -11.78 16.21
C ASN A 407 -9.01 -11.52 15.74
N ILE A 408 -8.10 -11.18 16.69
CA ILE A 408 -6.68 -10.99 16.38
C ILE A 408 -6.06 -12.27 15.81
N MET A 409 -6.44 -13.43 16.35
CA MET A 409 -5.96 -14.72 15.86
C MET A 409 -6.36 -15.02 14.41
N GLN A 410 -7.52 -14.55 13.98
CA GLN A 410 -7.97 -14.71 12.59
C GLN A 410 -7.13 -13.87 11.59
N LEU A 411 -6.53 -12.79 12.06
CA LEU A 411 -5.72 -11.89 11.23
C LEU A 411 -4.26 -12.34 11.05
N ILE A 412 -3.78 -13.29 11.85
CA ILE A 412 -2.38 -13.72 11.90
C ILE A 412 -2.17 -15.04 11.18
#